data_91aa5d4afa757ba77ad38b4b21ea11cd
#
_entry.id   91aa5d4afa757ba77ad38b4b21ea11cd
#
_cell.length_a   1.000
_cell.length_b   1.000
_cell.length_c   1.000
_cell.angle_alpha   90.00
_cell.angle_beta   90.00
_cell.angle_gamma   90.00
#
_symmetry.space_group_name_H-M   'P 1'
#
loop_
_entity.id
_entity.type
_entity.pdbx_description
1 polymer ?
#
loop_
_entity_poly.entity_id
_entity_poly.type
_entity_poly.pdbx_seq_one_letter_code
_entity_poly.pdbx_strand_id
1 'polypeptide(L)'
;MNRTAYCFDLDGTLTTVEILPCIAAELGISEEIATLTRITMEGLLTFEESLRLRVAILGQVPLQTVHGIINDIQVDPRLSAFIQSRPDQCFVVTGNLDIWVNQLIERIGCGGHTSLATAKNGVISLRHILDKGEAVKSIRNRGFDRVIAIGDGSNDVPMFRAADTAIAFGGTHSPMPAAIAESNFVVHDGDALCKLLNTL
;
A
#
# COMPACT_ATOMS: atom_id res chain seq x y z
N MET A 1 6.85 24.51 -14.53
CA MET A 1 6.76 23.05 -14.85
C MET A 1 5.68 22.48 -13.96
N ASN A 2 4.72 21.76 -14.52
CA ASN A 2 3.69 21.09 -13.73
C ASN A 2 4.35 20.05 -12.85
N ARG A 3 4.09 20.10 -11.53
CA ARG A 3 4.62 19.13 -10.56
C ARG A 3 3.67 17.94 -10.47
N THR A 4 4.17 16.75 -10.80
CA THR A 4 3.41 15.51 -10.70
C THR A 4 3.77 14.76 -9.43
N ALA A 5 2.78 14.28 -8.67
CA ALA A 5 2.95 13.34 -7.58
C ALA A 5 2.57 11.92 -8.05
N TYR A 6 3.31 10.92 -7.58
CA TYR A 6 3.07 9.51 -7.82
C TYR A 6 2.74 8.83 -6.50
N CYS A 7 1.51 8.35 -6.36
CA CYS A 7 1.00 7.68 -5.17
C CYS A 7 0.95 6.18 -5.43
N PHE A 8 1.77 5.42 -4.73
CA PHE A 8 1.84 3.97 -4.85
C PHE A 8 1.19 3.30 -3.65
N ASP A 9 0.36 2.30 -3.88
CA ASP A 9 0.08 1.32 -2.85
C ASP A 9 1.35 0.52 -2.51
N LEU A 10 1.37 -0.16 -1.36
CA LEU A 10 2.53 -0.89 -0.88
C LEU A 10 2.41 -2.39 -1.19
N ASP A 11 1.39 -3.04 -0.60
CA ASP A 11 1.21 -4.49 -0.68
C ASP A 11 0.76 -4.92 -2.07
N GLY A 12 1.47 -5.89 -2.68
CA GLY A 12 1.13 -6.36 -4.03
C GLY A 12 1.47 -5.38 -5.15
N THR A 13 1.79 -4.12 -4.83
CA THR A 13 2.18 -3.08 -5.78
C THR A 13 3.68 -2.80 -5.75
N LEU A 14 4.21 -2.26 -4.65
CA LEU A 14 5.66 -2.06 -4.47
C LEU A 14 6.35 -3.30 -3.95
N THR A 15 5.71 -4.03 -3.03
CA THR A 15 6.23 -5.31 -2.52
C THR A 15 5.86 -6.46 -3.43
N THR A 16 6.73 -7.47 -3.49
CA THR A 16 6.51 -8.70 -4.27
C THR A 16 5.67 -9.75 -3.53
N VAL A 17 5.28 -9.45 -2.29
CA VAL A 17 4.45 -10.29 -1.43
C VAL A 17 3.52 -9.43 -0.58
N GLU A 18 2.44 -10.03 -0.09
CA GLU A 18 1.54 -9.43 0.90
C GLU A 18 2.17 -9.46 2.31
N ILE A 19 2.23 -8.31 2.99
CA ILE A 19 2.90 -8.17 4.29
C ILE A 19 2.14 -8.90 5.41
N LEU A 20 0.82 -8.74 5.48
CA LEU A 20 0.03 -9.30 6.58
C LEU A 20 0.05 -10.85 6.62
N PRO A 21 -0.02 -11.58 5.49
CA PRO A 21 0.22 -13.03 5.48
C PRO A 21 1.62 -13.42 5.95
N CYS A 22 2.65 -12.63 5.66
CA CYS A 22 4.01 -12.90 6.17
C CYS A 22 4.08 -12.78 7.70
N ILE A 23 3.43 -11.77 8.29
CA ILE A 23 3.33 -11.64 9.75
C ILE A 23 2.49 -12.79 10.34
N ALA A 24 1.41 -13.20 9.67
CA ALA A 24 0.51 -14.25 10.11
C ALA A 24 1.21 -15.65 10.18
N ALA A 25 2.23 -15.85 9.37
CA ALA A 25 3.03 -17.08 9.37
C ALA A 25 3.67 -17.35 10.74
N GLU A 26 4.06 -16.32 11.47
CA GLU A 26 4.61 -16.44 12.83
C GLU A 26 3.62 -17.06 13.85
N LEU A 27 2.33 -16.91 13.57
CA LEU A 27 1.25 -17.45 14.40
C LEU A 27 0.67 -18.77 13.82
N GLY A 28 1.14 -19.21 12.64
CA GLY A 28 0.62 -20.38 11.92
C GLY A 28 -0.81 -20.18 11.38
N ILE A 29 -1.22 -18.94 11.10
CA ILE A 29 -2.60 -18.57 10.68
C ILE A 29 -2.63 -17.84 9.34
N SER A 30 -1.70 -18.12 8.45
CA SER A 30 -1.63 -17.46 7.13
C SER A 30 -2.89 -17.68 6.31
N GLU A 31 -3.50 -18.88 6.37
CA GLU A 31 -4.72 -19.21 5.63
C GLU A 31 -5.96 -18.46 6.17
N GLU A 32 -6.05 -18.26 7.48
CA GLU A 32 -7.11 -17.50 8.12
C GLU A 32 -7.02 -16.02 7.71
N ILE A 33 -5.81 -15.46 7.69
CA ILE A 33 -5.59 -14.06 7.25
C ILE A 33 -5.85 -13.93 5.74
N ALA A 34 -5.45 -14.89 4.92
CA ALA A 34 -5.78 -14.93 3.50
C ALA A 34 -7.30 -15.01 3.28
N THR A 35 -8.02 -15.77 4.11
CA THR A 35 -9.49 -15.84 4.09
C THR A 35 -10.11 -14.49 4.42
N LEU A 36 -9.64 -13.77 5.45
CA LEU A 36 -10.07 -12.41 5.76
C LEU A 36 -9.83 -11.45 4.58
N THR A 37 -8.70 -11.59 3.90
CA THR A 37 -8.41 -10.80 2.69
C THR A 37 -9.45 -11.07 1.62
N ARG A 38 -9.71 -12.34 1.31
CA ARG A 38 -10.66 -12.74 0.26
C ARG A 38 -12.08 -12.21 0.53
N ILE A 39 -12.62 -12.39 1.73
CA ILE A 39 -13.99 -11.92 2.06
C ILE A 39 -14.10 -10.40 2.07
N THR A 40 -13.00 -9.68 2.37
CA THR A 40 -12.92 -8.22 2.24
C THR A 40 -12.97 -7.80 0.77
N MET A 41 -12.24 -8.51 -0.09
CA MET A 41 -12.22 -8.25 -1.54
C MET A 41 -13.57 -8.57 -2.19
N GLU A 42 -14.30 -9.57 -1.69
CA GLU A 42 -15.67 -9.90 -2.11
C GLU A 42 -16.72 -8.90 -1.60
N GLY A 43 -16.32 -7.92 -0.78
CA GLY A 43 -17.21 -6.89 -0.24
C GLY A 43 -18.12 -7.37 0.90
N LEU A 44 -17.87 -8.56 1.45
CA LEU A 44 -18.62 -9.14 2.59
C LEU A 44 -18.17 -8.55 3.93
N LEU A 45 -17.02 -7.91 3.95
CA LEU A 45 -16.43 -7.21 5.10
C LEU A 45 -15.81 -5.91 4.60
N THR A 46 -16.04 -4.81 5.32
CA THR A 46 -15.39 -3.55 4.97
C THR A 46 -13.88 -3.61 5.26
N PHE A 47 -13.10 -2.79 4.55
CA PHE A 47 -11.65 -2.71 4.81
C PHE A 47 -11.36 -2.35 6.27
N GLU A 48 -12.14 -1.44 6.86
CA GLU A 48 -11.99 -1.03 8.25
C GLU A 48 -12.21 -2.19 9.23
N GLU A 49 -13.31 -2.93 9.09
CA GLU A 49 -13.62 -4.10 9.94
C GLU A 49 -12.52 -5.17 9.80
N SER A 50 -12.13 -5.46 8.56
CA SER A 50 -11.06 -6.41 8.26
C SER A 50 -9.73 -6.00 8.88
N LEU A 51 -9.34 -4.73 8.75
CA LEU A 51 -8.08 -4.24 9.33
C LEU A 51 -8.10 -4.31 10.86
N ARG A 52 -9.21 -3.94 11.50
CA ARG A 52 -9.38 -4.05 12.97
C ARG A 52 -9.20 -5.49 13.46
N LEU A 53 -9.80 -6.47 12.78
CA LEU A 53 -9.65 -7.90 13.09
C LEU A 53 -8.20 -8.35 12.92
N ARG A 54 -7.56 -8.01 11.79
CA ARG A 54 -6.16 -8.37 11.53
C ARG A 54 -5.22 -7.74 12.57
N VAL A 55 -5.41 -6.48 12.92
CA VAL A 55 -4.58 -5.82 13.95
C VAL A 55 -4.79 -6.47 15.32
N ALA A 56 -6.02 -6.85 15.68
CA ALA A 56 -6.29 -7.54 16.94
C ALA A 56 -5.59 -8.90 17.02
N ILE A 57 -5.47 -9.62 15.91
CA ILE A 57 -4.82 -10.92 15.83
C ILE A 57 -3.29 -10.77 15.70
N LEU A 58 -2.83 -10.05 14.67
CA LEU A 58 -1.41 -9.93 14.32
C LEU A 58 -0.65 -9.02 15.28
N GLY A 59 -1.34 -8.15 15.99
CA GLY A 59 -0.77 -7.32 17.05
C GLY A 59 -0.21 -8.09 18.24
N GLN A 60 -0.40 -9.42 18.29
CA GLN A 60 0.22 -10.30 19.27
C GLN A 60 1.66 -10.69 18.89
N VAL A 61 2.03 -10.55 17.61
CA VAL A 61 3.42 -10.78 17.18
C VAL A 61 4.30 -9.66 17.73
N PRO A 62 5.42 -9.96 18.40
CA PRO A 62 6.32 -8.94 18.91
C PRO A 62 6.79 -8.00 17.80
N LEU A 63 6.77 -6.69 18.05
CA LEU A 63 7.08 -5.68 17.05
C LEU A 63 8.48 -5.88 16.44
N GLN A 64 9.45 -6.34 17.24
CA GLN A 64 10.79 -6.65 16.76
C GLN A 64 10.78 -7.80 15.74
N THR A 65 9.94 -8.82 15.94
CA THR A 65 9.76 -9.93 15.00
C THR A 65 9.13 -9.39 13.69
N VAL A 66 8.09 -8.56 13.80
CA VAL A 66 7.47 -7.92 12.64
C VAL A 66 8.48 -7.10 11.83
N HIS A 67 9.32 -6.31 12.51
CA HIS A 67 10.38 -5.53 11.84
C HIS A 67 11.40 -6.44 11.14
N GLY A 68 11.75 -7.59 11.74
CA GLY A 68 12.62 -8.59 11.10
C GLY A 68 12.02 -9.10 9.80
N ILE A 69 10.73 -9.52 9.83
CA ILE A 69 10.00 -9.99 8.64
C ILE A 69 9.98 -8.91 7.54
N ILE A 70 9.64 -7.67 7.91
CA ILE A 70 9.51 -6.57 6.96
C ILE A 70 10.86 -6.17 6.34
N ASN A 71 11.94 -6.31 7.09
CA ASN A 71 13.29 -6.07 6.54
C ASN A 71 13.65 -7.05 5.41
N ASP A 72 13.11 -8.26 5.42
CA ASP A 72 13.36 -9.27 4.40
C ASP A 72 12.42 -9.13 3.18
N ILE A 73 11.37 -8.30 3.27
CA ILE A 73 10.43 -8.10 2.17
C ILE A 73 11.12 -7.39 1.01
N GLN A 74 11.00 -8.01 -0.17
CA GLN A 74 11.55 -7.48 -1.41
C GLN A 74 10.60 -6.44 -2.01
N VAL A 75 11.18 -5.35 -2.51
CA VAL A 75 10.51 -4.30 -3.29
C VAL A 75 10.88 -4.49 -4.76
N ASP A 76 9.96 -4.26 -5.68
CA ASP A 76 10.26 -4.31 -7.11
C ASP A 76 11.42 -3.34 -7.43
N PRO A 77 12.55 -3.85 -7.94
CA PRO A 77 13.74 -3.03 -8.12
C PRO A 77 13.56 -1.93 -9.16
N ARG A 78 12.65 -2.10 -10.12
CA ARG A 78 12.34 -1.12 -11.17
C ARG A 78 11.57 0.06 -10.59
N LEU A 79 10.53 -0.23 -9.77
CA LEU A 79 9.75 0.77 -9.08
C LEU A 79 10.58 1.48 -8.01
N SER A 80 11.43 0.74 -7.30
CA SER A 80 12.39 1.33 -6.35
C SER A 80 13.32 2.33 -7.05
N ALA A 81 13.90 1.97 -8.19
CA ALA A 81 14.74 2.87 -8.97
C ALA A 81 14.00 4.11 -9.48
N PHE A 82 12.73 3.94 -9.94
CA PHE A 82 11.88 5.05 -10.33
C PHE A 82 11.66 6.02 -9.16
N ILE A 83 11.31 5.51 -7.98
CA ILE A 83 11.07 6.30 -6.77
C ILE A 83 12.35 7.04 -6.35
N GLN A 84 13.48 6.33 -6.27
CA GLN A 84 14.78 6.91 -5.88
C GLN A 84 15.24 8.04 -6.80
N SER A 85 14.83 8.03 -8.07
CA SER A 85 15.11 9.12 -8.99
C SER A 85 14.24 10.36 -8.78
N ARG A 86 13.12 10.25 -8.01
CA ARG A 86 12.11 11.29 -7.77
C ARG A 86 11.55 11.25 -6.34
N PRO A 87 12.38 11.22 -5.29
CA PRO A 87 11.92 10.94 -3.92
C PRO A 87 10.89 11.97 -3.41
N ASP A 88 11.01 13.22 -3.82
CA ASP A 88 10.11 14.32 -3.42
C ASP A 88 8.76 14.31 -4.16
N GLN A 89 8.61 13.47 -5.17
CA GLN A 89 7.38 13.35 -5.98
C GLN A 89 6.66 12.02 -5.75
N CYS A 90 7.29 11.06 -5.08
CA CYS A 90 6.74 9.74 -4.85
C CYS A 90 6.26 9.58 -3.41
N PHE A 91 5.12 8.91 -3.24
CA PHE A 91 4.49 8.67 -1.94
C PHE A 91 3.96 7.24 -1.88
N VAL A 92 4.25 6.56 -0.78
CA VAL A 92 3.55 5.33 -0.43
C VAL A 92 2.23 5.70 0.26
N VAL A 93 1.13 5.10 -0.18
CA VAL A 93 -0.22 5.31 0.39
C VAL A 93 -0.80 3.94 0.74
N THR A 94 -0.60 3.48 1.97
CA THR A 94 -0.95 2.12 2.39
C THR A 94 -1.87 2.08 3.61
N GLY A 95 -2.79 1.13 3.63
CA GLY A 95 -3.60 0.83 4.81
C GLY A 95 -2.84 0.16 5.95
N ASN A 96 -1.59 -0.26 5.73
CA ASN A 96 -0.75 -0.85 6.77
C ASN A 96 -0.42 0.13 7.91
N LEU A 97 0.00 -0.41 9.06
CA LEU A 97 0.32 0.38 10.24
C LEU A 97 1.70 1.02 10.14
N ASP A 98 1.79 2.29 10.48
CA ASP A 98 3.03 3.05 10.58
C ASP A 98 4.11 2.31 11.38
N ILE A 99 3.76 1.80 12.57
CA ILE A 99 4.68 1.07 13.45
C ILE A 99 5.21 -0.24 12.84
N TRP A 100 4.57 -0.75 11.80
CA TRP A 100 5.05 -1.94 11.06
C TRP A 100 5.91 -1.55 9.87
N VAL A 101 5.45 -0.62 9.02
CA VAL A 101 6.01 -0.41 7.67
C VAL A 101 6.90 0.82 7.50
N ASN A 102 7.01 1.71 8.50
CA ASN A 102 7.81 2.94 8.34
C ASN A 102 9.27 2.65 7.94
N GLN A 103 9.92 1.62 8.51
CA GLN A 103 11.30 1.26 8.13
C GLN A 103 11.40 0.81 6.66
N LEU A 104 10.37 0.14 6.13
CA LEU A 104 10.32 -0.23 4.74
C LEU A 104 10.13 1.01 3.84
N ILE A 105 9.26 1.93 4.23
CA ILE A 105 9.02 3.18 3.49
C ILE A 105 10.30 4.04 3.48
N GLU A 106 11.00 4.13 4.60
CA GLU A 106 12.31 4.81 4.69
C GLU A 106 13.35 4.15 3.76
N ARG A 107 13.37 2.81 3.69
CA ARG A 107 14.26 2.06 2.79
C ARG A 107 13.90 2.28 1.30
N ILE A 108 12.61 2.42 0.98
CA ILE A 108 12.15 2.78 -0.36
C ILE A 108 12.60 4.20 -0.72
N GLY A 109 12.67 5.10 0.25
CA GLY A 109 13.24 6.44 0.11
C GLY A 109 12.25 7.49 -0.39
N CYS A 110 10.98 7.43 0.02
CA CYS A 110 9.97 8.43 -0.33
C CYS A 110 9.04 8.76 0.85
N GLY A 111 8.11 9.69 0.65
CA GLY A 111 7.09 10.01 1.65
C GLY A 111 6.10 8.86 1.87
N GLY A 112 5.50 8.78 3.07
CA GLY A 112 4.51 7.76 3.41
C GLY A 112 3.25 8.31 4.04
N HIS A 113 2.11 7.70 3.70
CA HIS A 113 0.81 7.84 4.35
C HIS A 113 0.33 6.45 4.74
N THR A 114 0.08 6.24 6.03
CA THR A 114 -0.19 4.93 6.64
C THR A 114 -1.36 5.02 7.60
N SER A 115 -1.95 3.90 7.96
CA SER A 115 -2.76 3.84 9.18
C SER A 115 -1.87 4.00 10.41
N LEU A 116 -2.42 4.58 11.49
CA LEU A 116 -1.64 4.93 12.69
C LEU A 116 -1.98 3.98 13.84
N ALA A 117 -0.96 3.50 14.52
CA ALA A 117 -1.11 2.67 15.70
C ALA A 117 -0.10 3.06 16.79
N THR A 118 -0.32 2.58 18.01
CA THR A 118 0.61 2.70 19.11
C THR A 118 0.86 1.34 19.72
N ALA A 119 2.11 1.06 20.12
CA ALA A 119 2.46 -0.11 20.89
C ALA A 119 2.76 0.29 22.34
N LYS A 120 2.05 -0.31 23.30
CA LYS A 120 2.27 -0.09 24.72
C LYS A 120 2.18 -1.43 25.45
N ASN A 121 3.23 -1.79 26.19
CA ASN A 121 3.31 -3.06 26.94
C ASN A 121 3.01 -4.29 26.05
N GLY A 122 3.51 -4.31 24.83
CA GLY A 122 3.27 -5.42 23.88
C GLY A 122 1.87 -5.43 23.23
N VAL A 123 1.01 -4.48 23.55
CA VAL A 123 -0.34 -4.36 22.95
C VAL A 123 -0.33 -3.29 21.88
N ILE A 124 -0.71 -3.68 20.66
CA ILE A 124 -0.93 -2.76 19.53
C ILE A 124 -2.35 -2.23 19.58
N SER A 125 -2.47 -0.92 19.52
CA SER A 125 -3.76 -0.20 19.50
C SER A 125 -3.85 0.66 18.26
N LEU A 126 -4.81 0.32 17.38
CA LEU A 126 -5.13 1.10 16.19
C LEU A 126 -5.68 2.48 16.61
N ARG A 127 -5.13 3.54 16.03
CA ARG A 127 -5.51 4.94 16.32
C ARG A 127 -6.30 5.57 15.21
N HIS A 128 -5.86 5.34 13.98
CA HIS A 128 -6.47 5.90 12.79
C HIS A 128 -6.31 4.93 11.62
N ILE A 129 -7.35 4.76 10.84
CA ILE A 129 -7.33 4.00 9.60
C ILE A 129 -7.20 5.01 8.45
N LEU A 130 -6.21 4.82 7.60
CA LEU A 130 -5.97 5.71 6.48
C LEU A 130 -7.12 5.64 5.48
N ASP A 131 -7.68 6.79 5.15
CA ASP A 131 -8.44 6.98 3.92
C ASP A 131 -7.47 7.34 2.80
N LYS A 132 -7.30 6.43 1.82
CA LYS A 132 -6.37 6.63 0.70
C LYS A 132 -6.76 7.80 -0.20
N GLY A 133 -8.06 8.12 -0.31
CA GLY A 133 -8.54 9.28 -1.06
C GLY A 133 -8.17 10.60 -0.38
N GLU A 134 -8.34 10.69 0.94
CA GLU A 134 -7.94 11.87 1.71
C GLU A 134 -6.41 12.04 1.71
N ALA A 135 -5.64 10.94 1.72
CA ALA A 135 -4.19 10.99 1.57
C ALA A 135 -3.78 11.65 0.25
N VAL A 136 -4.40 11.25 -0.86
CA VAL A 136 -4.15 11.86 -2.19
C VAL A 136 -4.49 13.34 -2.21
N LYS A 137 -5.62 13.75 -1.63
CA LYS A 137 -5.99 15.17 -1.50
C LYS A 137 -4.96 15.95 -0.69
N SER A 138 -4.48 15.36 0.42
CA SER A 138 -3.42 15.95 1.24
C SER A 138 -2.11 16.12 0.47
N ILE A 139 -1.71 15.12 -0.34
CA ILE A 139 -0.53 15.19 -1.20
C ILE A 139 -0.69 16.30 -2.24
N ARG A 140 -1.83 16.36 -2.93
CA ARG A 140 -2.14 17.44 -3.89
C ARG A 140 -1.96 18.82 -3.27
N ASN A 141 -2.42 19.02 -2.04
CA ASN A 141 -2.32 20.29 -1.33
C ASN A 141 -0.87 20.72 -1.00
N ARG A 142 0.12 19.85 -1.22
CA ARG A 142 1.56 20.21 -1.14
C ARG A 142 2.07 20.93 -2.40
N GLY A 143 1.17 21.31 -3.30
CA GLY A 143 1.48 22.06 -4.52
C GLY A 143 1.83 21.17 -5.72
N PHE A 144 1.19 20.00 -5.81
CA PHE A 144 1.24 19.16 -7.01
C PHE A 144 0.04 19.49 -7.91
N ASP A 145 0.34 19.76 -9.18
CA ASP A 145 -0.66 20.09 -10.20
C ASP A 145 -1.37 18.83 -10.71
N ARG A 146 -0.68 17.68 -10.63
CA ARG A 146 -1.16 16.37 -11.09
C ARG A 146 -0.82 15.29 -10.10
N VAL A 147 -1.73 14.35 -9.90
CA VAL A 147 -1.52 13.15 -9.09
C VAL A 147 -1.82 11.90 -9.91
N ILE A 148 -0.88 10.97 -9.92
CA ILE A 148 -1.00 9.64 -10.54
C ILE A 148 -1.04 8.62 -9.41
N ALA A 149 -2.07 7.78 -9.38
CA ALA A 149 -2.25 6.72 -8.40
C ALA A 149 -1.99 5.35 -9.01
N ILE A 150 -1.26 4.50 -8.31
CA ILE A 150 -0.89 3.15 -8.72
C ILE A 150 -1.24 2.18 -7.59
N GLY A 151 -2.01 1.13 -7.89
CA GLY A 151 -2.44 0.12 -6.91
C GLY A 151 -3.05 -1.09 -7.60
N ASP A 152 -3.44 -2.10 -6.84
CA ASP A 152 -3.94 -3.37 -7.34
C ASP A 152 -5.26 -3.80 -6.71
N GLY A 153 -5.60 -3.25 -5.54
CA GLY A 153 -6.69 -3.71 -4.70
C GLY A 153 -7.98 -2.87 -4.76
N SER A 154 -9.07 -3.42 -4.25
CA SER A 154 -10.33 -2.68 -4.09
C SER A 154 -10.21 -1.52 -3.10
N ASN A 155 -9.28 -1.59 -2.16
CA ASN A 155 -8.95 -0.54 -1.19
C ASN A 155 -8.23 0.66 -1.82
N ASP A 156 -7.78 0.55 -3.10
CA ASP A 156 -7.17 1.65 -3.86
C ASP A 156 -8.19 2.51 -4.60
N VAL A 157 -9.41 2.04 -4.74
CA VAL A 157 -10.48 2.78 -5.42
C VAL A 157 -10.65 4.21 -4.92
N PRO A 158 -10.66 4.50 -3.61
CA PRO A 158 -10.70 5.88 -3.13
C PRO A 158 -9.51 6.73 -3.58
N MET A 159 -8.29 6.14 -3.63
CA MET A 159 -7.10 6.79 -4.14
C MET A 159 -7.23 7.07 -5.64
N PHE A 160 -7.72 6.13 -6.42
CA PHE A 160 -7.93 6.25 -7.87
C PHE A 160 -8.91 7.38 -8.20
N ARG A 161 -10.03 7.45 -7.48
CA ARG A 161 -11.04 8.50 -7.66
C ARG A 161 -10.55 9.91 -7.31
N ALA A 162 -9.57 10.02 -6.42
CA ALA A 162 -8.99 11.30 -6.01
C ALA A 162 -7.81 11.75 -6.90
N ALA A 163 -7.25 10.86 -7.72
CA ALA A 163 -6.15 11.12 -8.63
C ALA A 163 -6.62 11.64 -10.00
N ASP A 164 -5.71 12.24 -10.76
CA ASP A 164 -5.96 12.65 -12.16
C ASP A 164 -5.76 11.50 -13.13
N THR A 165 -4.95 10.52 -12.75
CA THR A 165 -4.72 9.30 -13.52
C THR A 165 -4.57 8.13 -12.54
N ALA A 166 -5.30 7.07 -12.80
CA ALA A 166 -5.27 5.84 -12.03
C ALA A 166 -4.72 4.69 -12.87
N ILE A 167 -3.83 3.90 -12.28
CA ILE A 167 -3.20 2.75 -12.93
C ILE A 167 -3.41 1.51 -12.05
N ALA A 168 -4.16 0.54 -12.56
CA ALA A 168 -4.27 -0.77 -11.94
C ALA A 168 -3.02 -1.58 -12.32
N PHE A 169 -2.22 -1.93 -11.31
CA PHE A 169 -0.94 -2.61 -11.51
C PHE A 169 -1.01 -4.07 -11.06
N GLY A 170 -0.70 -4.97 -11.96
CA GLY A 170 -0.73 -6.42 -11.77
C GLY A 170 0.67 -7.04 -11.80
N GLY A 171 1.63 -6.47 -11.08
CA GLY A 171 3.01 -6.96 -11.04
C GLY A 171 3.17 -8.23 -10.20
N THR A 172 2.43 -8.36 -9.12
CA THR A 172 2.49 -9.50 -8.18
C THR A 172 1.34 -10.49 -8.43
N HIS A 173 0.14 -9.99 -8.64
CA HIS A 173 -1.06 -10.75 -8.99
C HIS A 173 -1.96 -9.89 -9.88
N SER A 174 -3.00 -10.48 -10.47
CA SER A 174 -3.94 -9.71 -11.28
C SER A 174 -4.67 -8.66 -10.42
N PRO A 175 -4.79 -7.42 -10.90
CA PRO A 175 -5.51 -6.39 -10.16
C PRO A 175 -6.97 -6.79 -9.95
N MET A 176 -7.55 -6.31 -8.85
CA MET A 176 -8.95 -6.59 -8.54
C MET A 176 -9.90 -5.92 -9.55
N PRO A 177 -11.04 -6.56 -9.89
CA PRO A 177 -12.00 -5.99 -10.83
C PRO A 177 -12.44 -4.56 -10.49
N ALA A 178 -12.58 -4.23 -9.20
CA ALA A 178 -12.94 -2.90 -8.75
C ALA A 178 -11.83 -1.86 -9.05
N ALA A 179 -10.55 -2.23 -8.90
CA ALA A 179 -9.42 -1.39 -9.26
C ALA A 179 -9.34 -1.18 -10.78
N ILE A 180 -9.53 -2.26 -11.56
CA ILE A 180 -9.57 -2.18 -13.02
C ILE A 180 -10.68 -1.24 -13.50
N ALA A 181 -11.88 -1.34 -12.94
CA ALA A 181 -13.04 -0.54 -13.33
C ALA A 181 -12.85 0.97 -13.11
N GLU A 182 -12.05 1.36 -12.13
CA GLU A 182 -11.78 2.76 -11.78
C GLU A 182 -10.43 3.27 -12.32
N SER A 183 -9.71 2.45 -13.08
CA SER A 183 -8.40 2.83 -13.63
C SER A 183 -8.48 3.36 -15.06
N ASN A 184 -7.51 4.20 -15.43
CA ASN A 184 -7.30 4.66 -16.80
C ASN A 184 -6.43 3.68 -17.60
N PHE A 185 -5.55 2.95 -16.91
CA PHE A 185 -4.61 2.00 -17.48
C PHE A 185 -4.53 0.75 -16.61
N VAL A 186 -4.33 -0.40 -17.27
CA VAL A 186 -4.00 -1.66 -16.60
C VAL A 186 -2.63 -2.11 -17.10
N VAL A 187 -1.69 -2.34 -16.19
CA VAL A 187 -0.30 -2.69 -16.51
C VAL A 187 0.12 -3.88 -15.65
N HIS A 188 0.76 -4.88 -16.26
CA HIS A 188 1.17 -6.12 -15.57
C HIS A 188 2.69 -6.30 -15.46
N ASP A 189 3.46 -5.31 -15.93
CA ASP A 189 4.92 -5.38 -15.94
C ASP A 189 5.54 -4.08 -15.43
N GLY A 190 6.54 -4.17 -14.54
CA GLY A 190 7.15 -3.01 -13.91
C GLY A 190 7.93 -2.13 -14.88
N ASP A 191 8.57 -2.69 -15.93
CA ASP A 191 9.25 -1.89 -16.94
C ASP A 191 8.25 -1.12 -17.80
N ALA A 192 7.10 -1.76 -18.15
CA ALA A 192 6.01 -1.11 -18.85
C ALA A 192 5.40 0.01 -18.00
N LEU A 193 5.21 -0.23 -16.69
CA LEU A 193 4.73 0.79 -15.74
C LEU A 193 5.70 1.98 -15.69
N CYS A 194 6.99 1.74 -15.48
CA CYS A 194 7.98 2.81 -15.43
C CYS A 194 8.05 3.62 -16.75
N LYS A 195 7.93 2.95 -17.90
CA LYS A 195 7.84 3.64 -19.20
C LYS A 195 6.60 4.52 -19.28
N LEU A 196 5.43 3.99 -18.89
CA LEU A 196 4.18 4.76 -18.86
C LEU A 196 4.30 5.99 -17.94
N LEU A 197 4.78 5.81 -16.70
CA LEU A 197 4.95 6.90 -15.73
C LEU A 197 5.91 8.00 -16.23
N ASN A 198 6.90 7.67 -17.05
CA ASN A 198 7.83 8.63 -17.67
C ASN A 198 7.19 9.40 -18.83
N THR A 199 6.06 8.95 -19.38
CA THR A 199 5.34 9.62 -20.48
C THR A 199 4.18 10.47 -19.99
N LEU A 200 3.70 10.22 -18.78
CA LEU A 200 2.58 10.93 -18.16
C LEU A 200 3.05 12.20 -17.43
#